data_3d2d024d7c3bd23da0823be3f037db3f
#
_entry.id   3d2d024d7c3bd23da0823be3f037db3f
#
_cell.length_a   1.000
_cell.length_b   1.000
_cell.length_c   1.000
_cell.angle_alpha   90.00
_cell.angle_beta   90.00
_cell.angle_gamma   90.00
#
_symmetry.space_group_name_H-M   'P 1'
#
loop_
_entity.id
_entity.type
_entity.pdbx_description
1 polymer ?
#
loop_
_entity_poly.entity_id
_entity_poly.type
_entity_poly.pdbx_seq_one_letter_code
_entity_poly.pdbx_strand_id
1 'polypeptide(L)'
;HADFLLDVQVKRLHEYKRQLLNAFSILDTYYGLKEGRISRADFAPTVYLFGAKAAPGYVRAKGIIKYINELAELVNGDADVNGLMQVVFVQNYNVSYAEKIIPAADVSEQISTAGTEASGTGNMKFMLNGALTLGTMDGANVEICQQVGDENIYIFGQTSDQVIHRYEMGDYQASQWVEGDPNIRRAVDFLV
;
A
#
# COMPACT_ATOMS: atom_id res chain seq x y z
N HIS A 1 -4.12 -19.97 7.15
CA HIS A 1 -3.07 -19.22 6.42
C HIS A 1 -1.92 -18.76 7.35
N ALA A 2 -1.49 -19.64 8.26
CA ALA A 2 -0.41 -19.32 9.21
C ALA A 2 0.95 -19.07 8.53
N ASP A 3 1.09 -19.52 7.29
CA ASP A 3 2.34 -19.42 6.52
C ASP A 3 2.33 -18.29 5.47
N PHE A 4 1.29 -17.44 5.47
CA PHE A 4 1.22 -16.29 4.57
C PHE A 4 2.00 -15.11 5.15
N LEU A 5 2.67 -14.36 4.29
CA LEU A 5 3.21 -13.05 4.65
C LEU A 5 2.05 -12.10 5.00
N LEU A 6 2.22 -11.31 6.03
CA LEU A 6 1.26 -10.27 6.40
C LEU A 6 1.80 -8.90 5.99
N ASP A 7 1.28 -8.39 4.88
CA ASP A 7 1.55 -7.04 4.37
C ASP A 7 0.51 -6.07 4.94
N VAL A 8 0.95 -5.03 5.64
CA VAL A 8 0.07 -4.21 6.48
C VAL A 8 0.15 -2.73 6.13
N GLN A 9 -1.02 -2.15 5.85
CA GLN A 9 -1.19 -0.71 5.74
C GLN A 9 -2.32 -0.23 6.65
N VAL A 10 -2.00 0.07 7.91
CA VAL A 10 -2.96 0.53 8.92
C VAL A 10 -2.63 1.96 9.37
N LYS A 11 -3.48 2.89 8.97
CA LYS A 11 -3.34 4.33 9.23
C LYS A 11 -4.63 5.06 8.85
N ARG A 12 -4.80 6.32 9.28
CA ARG A 12 -5.92 7.14 8.77
C ARG A 12 -5.90 7.17 7.25
N LEU A 13 -7.09 7.08 6.64
CA LEU A 13 -7.19 7.15 5.20
C LEU A 13 -7.02 8.60 4.74
N HIS A 14 -6.07 8.79 3.84
CA HIS A 14 -5.81 10.07 3.21
C HIS A 14 -5.16 9.86 1.84
N GLU A 15 -5.48 10.71 0.86
CA GLU A 15 -4.94 10.59 -0.50
C GLU A 15 -3.41 10.58 -0.51
N TYR A 16 -2.74 11.43 0.30
CA TYR A 16 -1.28 11.49 0.32
C TYR A 16 -0.62 10.24 0.93
N LYS A 17 -1.32 9.45 1.75
CA LYS A 17 -0.81 8.18 2.31
C LYS A 17 -0.85 7.04 1.31
N ARG A 18 -1.51 7.24 0.20
CA ARG A 18 -1.54 6.42 -1.01
C ARG A 18 -2.01 4.98 -0.81
N GLN A 19 -3.02 4.76 0.05
CA GLN A 19 -3.67 3.45 0.15
C GLN A 19 -4.24 2.99 -1.21
N LEU A 20 -4.68 3.92 -2.05
CA LEU A 20 -5.12 3.61 -3.42
C LEU A 20 -3.99 3.06 -4.29
N LEU A 21 -2.77 3.57 -4.16
CA LEU A 21 -1.60 3.04 -4.88
C LEU A 21 -1.32 1.59 -4.48
N ASN A 22 -1.36 1.28 -3.19
CA ASN A 22 -1.23 -0.10 -2.71
C ASN A 22 -2.35 -0.99 -3.26
N ALA A 23 -3.60 -0.52 -3.24
CA ALA A 23 -4.72 -1.27 -3.81
C ALA A 23 -4.54 -1.52 -5.32
N PHE A 24 -4.00 -0.56 -6.08
CA PHE A 24 -3.64 -0.74 -7.49
C PHE A 24 -2.54 -1.79 -7.68
N SER A 25 -1.51 -1.78 -6.85
CA SER A 25 -0.44 -2.78 -6.87
C SER A 25 -0.97 -4.19 -6.59
N ILE A 26 -1.88 -4.33 -5.64
CA ILE A 26 -2.54 -5.61 -5.32
C ILE A 26 -3.38 -6.10 -6.51
N LEU A 27 -4.13 -5.21 -7.16
CA LEU A 27 -4.92 -5.56 -8.34
C LEU A 27 -4.04 -5.97 -9.52
N ASP A 28 -2.90 -5.28 -9.74
CA ASP A 28 -1.93 -5.68 -10.77
C ASP A 28 -1.28 -7.04 -10.45
N THR A 29 -0.97 -7.29 -9.20
CA THR A 29 -0.47 -8.60 -8.73
C THR A 29 -1.50 -9.70 -8.99
N TYR A 30 -2.78 -9.45 -8.67
CA TYR A 30 -3.87 -10.38 -8.94
C TYR A 30 -3.94 -10.77 -10.42
N TYR A 31 -3.98 -9.78 -11.31
CA TYR A 31 -3.98 -10.05 -12.75
C TYR A 31 -2.66 -10.65 -13.22
N GLY A 32 -1.53 -10.24 -12.63
CA GLY A 32 -0.22 -10.82 -12.94
C GLY A 32 -0.17 -12.34 -12.68
N LEU A 33 -0.74 -12.79 -11.58
CA LEU A 33 -0.88 -14.22 -11.25
C LEU A 33 -1.87 -14.93 -12.19
N LYS A 34 -2.99 -14.30 -12.53
CA LYS A 34 -4.00 -14.86 -13.45
C LYS A 34 -3.47 -15.02 -14.87
N GLU A 35 -2.70 -14.07 -15.33
CA GLU A 35 -2.15 -14.00 -16.70
C GLU A 35 -0.81 -14.71 -16.83
N GLY A 36 -0.21 -15.16 -15.74
CA GLY A 36 1.09 -15.83 -15.72
C GLY A 36 2.29 -14.87 -15.89
N ARG A 37 2.08 -13.55 -15.75
CA ARG A 37 3.18 -12.55 -15.68
C ARG A 37 3.99 -12.72 -14.39
N ILE A 38 3.33 -13.14 -13.35
CA ILE A 38 3.94 -13.48 -12.07
C ILE A 38 3.87 -14.99 -11.91
N SER A 39 5.03 -15.61 -11.65
CA SER A 39 5.12 -17.06 -11.42
C SER A 39 4.43 -17.42 -10.10
N ARG A 40 3.43 -18.30 -10.18
CA ARG A 40 2.74 -18.79 -8.99
C ARG A 40 3.62 -19.64 -8.08
N ALA A 41 4.62 -20.30 -8.64
CA ALA A 41 5.54 -21.12 -7.88
C ALA A 41 6.53 -20.32 -7.05
N ASP A 42 6.85 -19.10 -7.51
CA ASP A 42 7.80 -18.20 -6.85
C ASP A 42 7.11 -17.11 -6.02
N PHE A 43 5.78 -17.01 -6.13
CA PHE A 43 5.00 -16.02 -5.37
C PHE A 43 4.82 -16.46 -3.91
N ALA A 44 5.32 -15.68 -2.98
CA ALA A 44 5.09 -15.90 -1.55
C ALA A 44 3.61 -15.60 -1.20
N PRO A 45 2.84 -16.56 -0.68
CA PRO A 45 1.45 -16.29 -0.31
C PRO A 45 1.35 -15.12 0.66
N THR A 46 0.44 -14.18 0.39
CA THR A 46 0.37 -12.90 1.09
C THR A 46 -1.07 -12.53 1.49
N VAL A 47 -1.24 -12.06 2.71
CA VAL A 47 -2.44 -11.38 3.18
C VAL A 47 -2.16 -9.88 3.21
N TYR A 48 -2.88 -9.12 2.40
CA TYR A 48 -2.84 -7.66 2.40
C TYR A 48 -3.88 -7.12 3.37
N LEU A 49 -3.41 -6.53 4.47
CA LEU A 49 -4.27 -6.07 5.55
C LEU A 49 -4.34 -4.55 5.59
N PHE A 50 -5.52 -4.02 5.35
CA PHE A 50 -5.83 -2.61 5.50
C PHE A 50 -6.59 -2.34 6.79
N GLY A 51 -6.30 -1.20 7.42
CA GLY A 51 -7.08 -0.67 8.52
C GLY A 51 -7.06 0.85 8.47
N ALA A 52 -8.24 1.45 8.32
CA ALA A 52 -8.34 2.90 8.14
C ALA A 52 -9.68 3.44 8.64
N LYS A 53 -9.68 4.73 8.93
CA LYS A 53 -10.89 5.52 9.17
C LYS A 53 -10.82 6.78 8.32
N ALA A 54 -11.89 7.09 7.61
CA ALA A 54 -12.06 8.33 6.87
C ALA A 54 -12.81 9.36 7.70
N ALA A 55 -12.48 10.65 7.55
CA ALA A 55 -13.31 11.72 8.08
C ALA A 55 -14.71 11.68 7.42
N PRO A 56 -15.79 11.99 8.15
CA PRO A 56 -17.16 11.86 7.63
C PRO A 56 -17.44 12.62 6.33
N GLY A 57 -16.85 13.81 6.16
CA GLY A 57 -16.99 14.63 4.95
C GLY A 57 -16.00 14.32 3.83
N TYR A 58 -15.06 13.40 4.03
CA TYR A 58 -14.02 13.10 3.05
C TYR A 58 -14.49 12.05 2.04
N VAL A 59 -15.24 12.48 1.02
CA VAL A 59 -15.90 11.62 0.03
C VAL A 59 -14.89 10.71 -0.70
N ARG A 60 -13.75 11.27 -1.16
CA ARG A 60 -12.72 10.48 -1.86
C ARG A 60 -12.13 9.39 -0.97
N ALA A 61 -11.88 9.67 0.31
CA ALA A 61 -11.40 8.68 1.25
C ALA A 61 -12.39 7.52 1.43
N LYS A 62 -13.70 7.83 1.48
CA LYS A 62 -14.73 6.79 1.51
C LYS A 62 -14.78 5.97 0.22
N GLY A 63 -14.56 6.62 -0.94
CA GLY A 63 -14.42 5.95 -2.23
C GLY A 63 -13.25 4.96 -2.25
N ILE A 64 -12.11 5.35 -1.68
CA ILE A 64 -10.93 4.47 -1.56
C ILE A 64 -11.24 3.26 -0.65
N ILE A 65 -11.93 3.46 0.47
CA ILE A 65 -12.36 2.35 1.34
C ILE A 65 -13.27 1.39 0.56
N LYS A 66 -14.22 1.92 -0.21
CA LYS A 66 -15.09 1.10 -1.06
C LYS A 66 -14.26 0.32 -2.08
N TYR A 67 -13.35 0.95 -2.79
CA TYR A 67 -12.46 0.30 -3.75
C TYR A 67 -11.70 -0.89 -3.13
N ILE A 68 -11.11 -0.71 -1.95
CA ILE A 68 -10.39 -1.77 -1.24
C ILE A 68 -11.32 -2.95 -0.89
N ASN A 69 -12.57 -2.67 -0.49
CA ASN A 69 -13.52 -3.73 -0.19
C ASN A 69 -13.97 -4.48 -1.45
N GLU A 70 -14.23 -3.79 -2.57
CA GLU A 70 -14.55 -4.42 -3.86
C GLU A 70 -13.36 -5.27 -4.36
N LEU A 71 -12.14 -4.77 -4.20
CA LEU A 71 -10.92 -5.54 -4.48
C LEU A 71 -10.83 -6.80 -3.60
N ALA A 72 -11.19 -6.69 -2.32
CA ALA A 72 -11.21 -7.82 -1.41
C ALA A 72 -12.24 -8.87 -1.84
N GLU A 73 -13.44 -8.47 -2.26
CA GLU A 73 -14.45 -9.36 -2.80
C GLU A 73 -13.96 -10.09 -4.07
N LEU A 74 -13.34 -9.36 -4.99
CA LEU A 74 -12.76 -9.93 -6.21
C LEU A 74 -11.69 -10.99 -5.90
N VAL A 75 -10.67 -10.62 -5.12
CA VAL A 75 -9.51 -11.47 -4.85
C VAL A 75 -9.91 -12.68 -3.99
N ASN A 76 -10.64 -12.45 -2.91
CA ASN A 76 -10.99 -13.51 -1.96
C ASN A 76 -12.04 -14.48 -2.54
N GLY A 77 -12.86 -14.02 -3.48
CA GLY A 77 -13.87 -14.84 -4.17
C GLY A 77 -13.31 -15.70 -5.29
N ASP A 78 -12.09 -15.45 -5.75
CA ASP A 78 -11.48 -16.17 -6.87
C ASP A 78 -10.69 -17.38 -6.39
N ALA A 79 -11.24 -18.59 -6.64
CA ALA A 79 -10.62 -19.85 -6.26
C ALA A 79 -9.23 -20.08 -6.86
N ASP A 80 -8.92 -19.43 -7.99
CA ASP A 80 -7.62 -19.56 -8.63
C ASP A 80 -6.49 -18.89 -7.84
N VAL A 81 -6.79 -17.87 -7.04
CA VAL A 81 -5.77 -17.08 -6.33
C VAL A 81 -5.94 -17.03 -4.82
N ASN A 82 -7.07 -17.49 -4.26
CA ASN A 82 -7.34 -17.40 -2.81
C ASN A 82 -6.38 -18.21 -1.94
N GLY A 83 -5.65 -19.15 -2.52
CA GLY A 83 -4.54 -19.88 -1.87
C GLY A 83 -3.19 -19.12 -1.90
N LEU A 84 -3.11 -18.01 -2.61
CA LEU A 84 -1.90 -17.20 -2.79
C LEU A 84 -2.08 -15.76 -2.26
N MET A 85 -3.27 -15.19 -2.44
CA MET A 85 -3.56 -13.81 -2.06
C MET A 85 -4.84 -13.74 -1.25
N GLN A 86 -4.86 -12.87 -0.27
CA GLN A 86 -6.08 -12.43 0.41
C GLN A 86 -6.00 -10.93 0.70
N VAL A 87 -7.13 -10.26 0.62
CA VAL A 87 -7.25 -8.83 0.98
C VAL A 87 -8.23 -8.70 2.13
N VAL A 88 -7.82 -8.04 3.20
CA VAL A 88 -8.62 -7.86 4.41
C VAL A 88 -8.68 -6.39 4.78
N PHE A 89 -9.88 -5.85 4.95
CA PHE A 89 -10.09 -4.53 5.52
C PHE A 89 -10.65 -4.67 6.94
N VAL A 90 -9.86 -4.33 7.96
CA VAL A 90 -10.31 -4.44 9.35
C VAL A 90 -11.23 -3.28 9.72
N GLN A 91 -12.40 -3.62 10.24
CA GLN A 91 -13.38 -2.64 10.72
C GLN A 91 -12.91 -2.00 12.03
N ASN A 92 -13.21 -0.73 12.17
CA ASN A 92 -12.98 0.02 13.41
C ASN A 92 -11.53 -0.08 13.93
N TYR A 93 -10.54 0.02 13.03
CA TYR A 93 -9.13 0.07 13.43
C TYR A 93 -8.91 1.10 14.55
N ASN A 94 -8.27 0.70 15.62
CA ASN A 94 -8.02 1.47 16.82
C ASN A 94 -6.74 0.99 17.54
N VAL A 95 -6.40 1.60 18.66
CA VAL A 95 -5.17 1.28 19.40
C VAL A 95 -5.10 -0.20 19.83
N SER A 96 -6.19 -0.78 20.29
CA SER A 96 -6.23 -2.20 20.69
C SER A 96 -6.01 -3.15 19.51
N TYR A 97 -6.46 -2.78 18.30
CA TYR A 97 -6.11 -3.50 17.08
C TYR A 97 -4.63 -3.35 16.72
N ALA A 98 -4.10 -2.12 16.84
CA ALA A 98 -2.70 -1.83 16.55
C ALA A 98 -1.75 -2.70 17.38
N GLU A 99 -2.05 -2.89 18.67
CA GLU A 99 -1.25 -3.72 19.59
C GLU A 99 -1.12 -5.19 19.13
N LYS A 100 -2.08 -5.67 18.33
CA LYS A 100 -2.06 -7.03 17.77
C LYS A 100 -1.50 -7.08 16.36
N ILE A 101 -1.86 -6.11 15.52
CA ILE A 101 -1.48 -6.10 14.10
C ILE A 101 0.01 -5.77 13.95
N ILE A 102 0.52 -4.79 14.68
CA ILE A 102 1.92 -4.34 14.52
C ILE A 102 2.92 -5.48 14.79
N PRO A 103 2.81 -6.25 15.90
CA PRO A 103 3.73 -7.38 16.13
C PRO A 103 3.55 -8.56 15.16
N ALA A 104 2.42 -8.64 14.47
CA ALA A 104 2.13 -9.73 13.54
C ALA A 104 2.59 -9.44 12.11
N ALA A 105 2.92 -8.19 11.78
CA ALA A 105 3.26 -7.79 10.42
C ALA A 105 4.63 -8.26 9.98
N ASP A 106 4.74 -8.76 8.74
CA ASP A 106 6.00 -9.03 8.06
C ASP A 106 6.44 -7.83 7.22
N VAL A 107 5.50 -7.16 6.56
CA VAL A 107 5.74 -5.97 5.74
C VAL A 107 4.88 -4.80 6.24
N SER A 108 5.49 -3.64 6.31
CA SER A 108 4.90 -2.37 6.71
C SER A 108 4.89 -1.38 5.56
N GLU A 109 3.70 -1.01 5.07
CA GLU A 109 3.49 -0.07 3.98
C GLU A 109 3.55 1.39 4.45
N GLN A 110 4.65 2.08 4.11
CA GLN A 110 4.93 3.47 4.50
C GLN A 110 5.21 4.33 3.26
N ILE A 111 4.22 4.38 2.36
CA ILE A 111 4.33 4.81 0.96
C ILE A 111 3.73 6.19 0.66
N SER A 112 3.69 7.11 1.61
CA SER A 112 3.21 8.48 1.38
C SER A 112 3.98 9.19 0.26
N THR A 113 3.33 10.16 -0.38
CA THR A 113 4.02 11.02 -1.36
C THR A 113 5.15 11.78 -0.66
N ALA A 114 6.37 11.71 -1.19
CA ALA A 114 7.52 12.34 -0.55
C ALA A 114 7.30 13.85 -0.33
N GLY A 115 7.61 14.33 0.88
CA GLY A 115 7.39 15.72 1.30
C GLY A 115 6.01 15.99 1.92
N THR A 116 5.18 14.96 2.16
CA THR A 116 3.82 15.15 2.68
C THR A 116 3.60 14.66 4.11
N GLU A 117 4.30 13.63 4.55
CA GLU A 117 4.24 13.12 5.92
C GLU A 117 5.29 13.82 6.78
N ALA A 118 4.88 14.50 7.86
CA ALA A 118 5.82 15.21 8.72
C ALA A 118 6.81 14.27 9.42
N SER A 119 6.36 13.15 9.92
CA SER A 119 7.15 12.12 10.59
C SER A 119 6.53 10.74 10.42
N GLY A 120 5.31 10.53 10.89
CA GLY A 120 4.74 9.23 11.14
C GLY A 120 5.24 8.64 12.46
N THR A 121 4.48 7.71 13.01
CA THR A 121 4.86 6.94 14.20
C THR A 121 4.71 5.44 13.97
N GLY A 122 3.80 5.03 13.10
CA GLY A 122 3.60 3.62 12.73
C GLY A 122 4.84 2.97 12.13
N ASN A 123 5.55 3.68 11.25
CA ASN A 123 6.80 3.21 10.65
C ASN A 123 7.82 2.75 11.69
N MET A 124 8.04 3.55 12.73
CA MET A 124 8.95 3.19 13.84
C MET A 124 8.44 1.98 14.63
N LYS A 125 7.14 1.92 14.92
CA LYS A 125 6.53 0.83 15.69
C LYS A 125 6.61 -0.50 14.95
N PHE A 126 6.33 -0.52 13.64
CA PHE A 126 6.45 -1.71 12.83
C PHE A 126 7.89 -2.23 12.78
N MET A 127 8.85 -1.35 12.51
CA MET A 127 10.26 -1.75 12.44
C MET A 127 10.78 -2.25 13.78
N LEU A 128 10.44 -1.61 14.90
CA LEU A 128 10.78 -2.09 16.24
C LEU A 128 10.19 -3.47 16.57
N ASN A 129 9.13 -3.87 15.88
CA ASN A 129 8.50 -5.19 16.02
C ASN A 129 8.94 -6.18 14.93
N GLY A 130 9.95 -5.83 14.11
CA GLY A 130 10.58 -6.74 13.16
C GLY A 130 9.98 -6.72 11.75
N ALA A 131 8.99 -5.89 11.45
CA ALA A 131 8.45 -5.78 10.11
C ALA A 131 9.42 -5.05 9.17
N LEU A 132 9.58 -5.57 7.95
CA LEU A 132 10.29 -4.87 6.88
C LEU A 132 9.47 -3.69 6.39
N THR A 133 10.11 -2.54 6.20
CA THR A 133 9.44 -1.37 5.65
C THR A 133 9.57 -1.34 4.13
N LEU A 134 8.42 -1.28 3.44
CA LEU A 134 8.32 -0.82 2.06
C LEU A 134 7.85 0.63 2.08
N GLY A 135 8.65 1.55 1.62
CA GLY A 135 8.37 2.96 1.82
C GLY A 135 8.95 3.90 0.79
N THR A 136 8.67 5.17 1.00
CA THR A 136 9.24 6.30 0.26
C THR A 136 10.14 7.11 1.17
N MET A 137 11.00 7.95 0.60
CA MET A 137 11.83 8.88 1.35
C MET A 137 10.99 10.07 1.85
N ASP A 138 10.15 9.78 2.86
CA ASP A 138 9.20 10.72 3.45
C ASP A 138 9.09 10.51 4.96
N GLY A 139 8.85 11.59 5.70
CA GLY A 139 8.74 11.56 7.15
C GLY A 139 9.95 10.89 7.82
N ALA A 140 9.69 10.14 8.88
CA ALA A 140 10.73 9.43 9.63
C ALA A 140 11.38 8.26 8.84
N ASN A 141 10.86 7.88 7.67
CA ASN A 141 11.53 6.86 6.84
C ASN A 141 12.93 7.31 6.42
N VAL A 142 13.16 8.63 6.30
CA VAL A 142 14.48 9.19 5.96
C VAL A 142 15.50 8.82 7.02
N GLU A 143 15.20 9.11 8.29
CA GLU A 143 16.09 8.80 9.41
C GLU A 143 16.19 7.30 9.64
N ILE A 144 15.11 6.56 9.48
CA ILE A 144 15.11 5.09 9.58
C ILE A 144 16.07 4.50 8.53
N CYS A 145 15.96 4.91 7.27
CA CYS A 145 16.85 4.45 6.19
C CYS A 145 18.33 4.74 6.53
N GLN A 146 18.64 5.94 7.03
CA GLN A 146 19.99 6.32 7.45
C GLN A 146 20.52 5.46 8.60
N GLN A 147 19.65 5.03 9.52
CA GLN A 147 20.06 4.25 10.69
C GLN A 147 20.21 2.77 10.41
N VAL A 148 19.34 2.20 9.58
CA VAL A 148 19.32 0.75 9.33
C VAL A 148 20.16 0.35 8.12
N GLY A 149 20.47 1.28 7.20
CA GLY A 149 21.11 1.02 5.92
C GLY A 149 20.15 0.58 4.82
N ASP A 150 20.51 0.89 3.58
CA ASP A 150 19.67 0.65 2.39
C ASP A 150 19.34 -0.85 2.18
N GLU A 151 20.18 -1.74 2.70
CA GLU A 151 19.98 -3.18 2.61
C GLU A 151 18.90 -3.74 3.55
N ASN A 152 18.42 -2.93 4.50
CA ASN A 152 17.44 -3.34 5.51
C ASN A 152 16.07 -2.65 5.37
N ILE A 153 15.87 -1.91 4.29
CA ILE A 153 14.62 -1.19 4.00
C ILE A 153 14.39 -1.15 2.48
N TYR A 154 13.15 -1.28 2.04
CA TYR A 154 12.78 -1.15 0.63
C TYR A 154 12.27 0.25 0.35
N ILE A 155 13.07 1.05 -0.36
CA ILE A 155 12.73 2.44 -0.73
C ILE A 155 12.46 2.52 -2.22
N PHE A 156 11.39 3.23 -2.59
CA PHE A 156 11.04 3.51 -3.98
C PHE A 156 10.49 4.92 -4.16
N GLY A 157 10.33 5.32 -5.43
CA GLY A 157 9.71 6.59 -5.79
C GLY A 157 10.68 7.76 -5.81
N GLN A 158 10.12 8.96 -5.95
CA GLN A 158 10.86 10.20 -6.06
C GLN A 158 11.19 10.77 -4.68
N THR A 159 12.27 11.55 -4.62
CA THR A 159 12.60 12.35 -3.43
C THR A 159 11.65 13.54 -3.29
N SER A 160 11.63 14.18 -2.11
CA SER A 160 10.83 15.39 -1.87
C SER A 160 11.16 16.50 -2.86
N ASP A 161 12.44 16.72 -3.14
CA ASP A 161 12.88 17.76 -4.08
C ASP A 161 12.41 17.49 -5.51
N GLN A 162 12.43 16.24 -5.94
CA GLN A 162 11.91 15.83 -7.25
C GLN A 162 10.40 16.02 -7.34
N VAL A 163 9.66 15.70 -6.27
CA VAL A 163 8.21 15.92 -6.22
C VAL A 163 7.88 17.40 -6.24
N ILE A 164 8.57 18.23 -5.44
CA ILE A 164 8.38 19.70 -5.42
C ILE A 164 8.66 20.27 -6.82
N HIS A 165 9.77 19.88 -7.42
CA HIS A 165 10.13 20.33 -8.77
C HIS A 165 9.05 20.00 -9.80
N ARG A 166 8.45 18.80 -9.77
CA ARG A 166 7.33 18.46 -10.65
C ARG A 166 6.10 19.34 -10.44
N TYR A 167 5.78 19.67 -9.18
CA TYR A 167 4.69 20.61 -8.89
C TYR A 167 4.96 22.01 -9.43
N GLU A 168 6.20 22.49 -9.29
CA GLU A 168 6.60 23.81 -9.78
C GLU A 168 6.56 23.90 -11.32
N MET A 169 7.02 22.85 -11.99
CA MET A 169 7.03 22.75 -13.46
C MET A 169 5.65 22.46 -14.04
N GLY A 170 4.73 21.87 -13.26
CA GLY A 170 3.42 21.47 -13.74
C GLY A 170 3.47 20.38 -14.82
N ASP A 171 4.53 19.58 -14.87
CA ASP A 171 4.80 18.61 -15.93
C ASP A 171 4.16 17.24 -15.70
N TYR A 172 3.53 17.02 -14.53
CA TYR A 172 2.85 15.77 -14.21
C TYR A 172 1.39 15.79 -14.65
N GLN A 173 1.03 14.87 -15.53
CA GLN A 173 -0.34 14.64 -15.97
C GLN A 173 -0.70 13.16 -15.77
N ALA A 174 -1.62 12.88 -14.86
CA ALA A 174 -2.04 11.52 -14.54
C ALA A 174 -2.62 10.76 -15.74
N SER A 175 -3.31 11.47 -16.66
CA SER A 175 -3.88 10.89 -17.88
C SER A 175 -2.82 10.21 -18.75
N GLN A 176 -1.63 10.78 -18.87
CA GLN A 176 -0.55 10.19 -19.67
C GLN A 176 -0.13 8.81 -19.15
N TRP A 177 -0.13 8.61 -17.82
CA TRP A 177 0.18 7.32 -17.22
C TRP A 177 -0.95 6.31 -17.44
N VAL A 178 -2.20 6.75 -17.29
CA VAL A 178 -3.37 5.90 -17.54
C VAL A 178 -3.48 5.49 -19.02
N GLU A 179 -3.13 6.38 -19.94
CA GLU A 179 -3.16 6.12 -21.39
C GLU A 179 -1.95 5.28 -21.84
N GLY A 180 -0.80 5.47 -21.22
CA GLY A 180 0.46 4.82 -21.57
C GLY A 180 0.66 3.41 -21.02
N ASP A 181 -0.07 3.03 -19.96
CA ASP A 181 0.09 1.73 -19.29
C ASP A 181 -1.25 1.01 -19.15
N PRO A 182 -1.43 -0.15 -19.82
CA PRO A 182 -2.67 -0.91 -19.76
C PRO A 182 -3.01 -1.45 -18.37
N ASN A 183 -2.02 -1.70 -17.51
CA ASN A 183 -2.26 -2.19 -16.16
C ASN A 183 -2.76 -1.07 -15.25
N ILE A 184 -2.20 0.14 -15.39
CA ILE A 184 -2.69 1.34 -14.70
C ILE A 184 -4.11 1.65 -15.17
N ARG A 185 -4.38 1.62 -16.48
CA ARG A 185 -5.72 1.81 -17.03
C ARG A 185 -6.71 0.81 -16.42
N ARG A 186 -6.38 -0.48 -16.40
CA ARG A 186 -7.24 -1.52 -15.80
C ARG A 186 -7.54 -1.24 -14.33
N ALA A 187 -6.54 -0.78 -13.56
CA ALA A 187 -6.74 -0.43 -12.16
C ALA A 187 -7.67 0.78 -11.98
N VAL A 188 -7.59 1.76 -12.88
CA VAL A 188 -8.49 2.92 -12.89
C VAL A 188 -9.90 2.52 -13.34
N ASP A 189 -10.02 1.73 -14.39
CA ASP A 189 -11.33 1.27 -14.92
C ASP A 189 -12.08 0.39 -13.90
N PHE A 190 -11.39 -0.25 -12.96
CA PHE A 190 -12.01 -0.98 -11.85
C PHE A 190 -12.73 -0.05 -10.84
N LEU A 191 -12.50 1.27 -10.89
CA LEU A 191 -13.20 2.25 -10.06
C LEU A 191 -14.64 2.53 -10.50
N VAL A 192 -15.07 2.11 -11.69
CA VAL A 192 -16.34 2.51 -12.35
C VAL A 192 -17.40 1.45 -12.24
#